data_9305920cf7d044ee6ee2f89b8948451d
#
_entry.id   9305920cf7d044ee6ee2f89b8948451d
#
_cell.length_a   1.000
_cell.length_b   1.000
_cell.length_c   1.000
_cell.angle_alpha   90.00
_cell.angle_beta   90.00
_cell.angle_gamma   90.00
#
_symmetry.space_group_name_H-M   'P 1'
#
loop_
_entity.id
_entity.type
_entity.pdbx_description
1 polymer ?
#
loop_
_entity_poly.entity_id
_entity_poly.type
_entity_poly.pdbx_seq_one_letter_code
_entity_poly.pdbx_strand_id
1 'polypeptide(L)'
;EKVTDRQAVPGKGYMGWIRKERVILGNRAMMMDYGIKVPSQEYEQHYTLNQRRIVYMAVAGKLYAMFRIAYQSDPKIAADLELVHRTGMYLVVDCDDFNCDVRLLETAYGLPTGSVKVLSGAEHEAVAPAVAWLPESEGSMLHLGSFRSLVGGLVAAAGAAQGEKYAAYALTLSVLASTAVGVLMTLTGGIVALPLIGIVLYQAAWLVITLFFPLMQR
;
A
#
# COMPACT_ATOMS: atom_id res chain seq x y z
N GLU A 1 11.76 -25.70 -25.84
CA GLU A 1 10.52 -26.44 -26.09
C GLU A 1 9.32 -25.64 -25.59
N LYS A 2 8.18 -25.76 -26.30
CA LYS A 2 7.00 -24.98 -26.00
C LYS A 2 6.13 -25.75 -24.99
N VAL A 3 5.75 -25.07 -23.92
CA VAL A 3 4.77 -25.58 -22.92
C VAL A 3 3.38 -25.42 -23.54
N THR A 4 2.59 -26.49 -23.51
CA THR A 4 1.17 -26.49 -23.90
C THR A 4 0.28 -26.63 -22.67
N ASP A 5 -0.96 -26.17 -22.76
CA ASP A 5 -1.98 -26.25 -21.68
C ASP A 5 -1.48 -25.76 -20.32
N ARG A 6 -0.86 -24.57 -20.33
CA ARG A 6 -0.40 -23.95 -19.09
C ARG A 6 -1.59 -23.56 -18.24
N GLN A 7 -1.63 -24.06 -17.00
CA GLN A 7 -2.62 -23.73 -15.99
C GLN A 7 -1.94 -23.16 -14.76
N ALA A 8 -2.43 -22.03 -14.27
CA ALA A 8 -2.02 -21.47 -12.98
C ALA A 8 -2.90 -22.05 -11.87
N VAL A 9 -2.28 -22.41 -10.76
CA VAL A 9 -2.96 -22.79 -9.51
C VAL A 9 -2.66 -21.70 -8.51
N PRO A 10 -3.63 -20.82 -8.19
CA PRO A 10 -3.40 -19.68 -7.33
C PRO A 10 -2.76 -20.05 -5.99
N GLY A 11 -1.71 -19.32 -5.60
CA GLY A 11 -0.97 -19.54 -4.37
C GLY A 11 -0.17 -20.85 -4.28
N LYS A 12 -0.13 -21.66 -5.35
CA LYS A 12 0.56 -22.96 -5.35
C LYS A 12 1.58 -23.11 -6.46
N GLY A 13 1.29 -22.66 -7.69
CA GLY A 13 2.22 -22.79 -8.79
C GLY A 13 1.58 -22.91 -10.17
N TYR A 14 2.28 -23.55 -11.08
CA TYR A 14 1.86 -23.74 -12.47
C TYR A 14 2.00 -25.20 -12.88
N MET A 15 1.13 -25.63 -13.78
CA MET A 15 1.28 -26.90 -14.48
C MET A 15 1.13 -26.73 -15.99
N GLY A 16 1.67 -27.66 -16.74
CA GLY A 16 1.56 -27.69 -18.19
C GLY A 16 2.14 -28.98 -18.75
N TRP A 17 2.17 -29.09 -20.07
CA TRP A 17 2.63 -30.26 -20.76
C TRP A 17 3.83 -29.92 -21.66
N ILE A 18 4.86 -30.76 -21.59
CA ILE A 18 6.03 -30.71 -22.48
C ILE A 18 6.22 -32.13 -23.02
N ARG A 19 6.23 -32.30 -24.34
CA ARG A 19 6.38 -33.60 -25.00
C ARG A 19 5.43 -34.68 -24.45
N LYS A 20 4.18 -34.34 -24.18
CA LYS A 20 3.16 -35.23 -23.61
C LYS A 20 3.41 -35.63 -22.14
N GLU A 21 4.44 -35.12 -21.53
CA GLU A 21 4.65 -35.29 -20.06
C GLU A 21 4.13 -34.09 -19.31
N ARG A 22 3.44 -34.36 -18.19
CA ARG A 22 2.96 -33.31 -17.31
C ARG A 22 4.12 -32.76 -16.48
N VAL A 23 4.32 -31.46 -16.56
CA VAL A 23 5.29 -30.71 -15.76
C VAL A 23 4.54 -29.87 -14.76
N ILE A 24 4.96 -29.94 -13.51
CA ILE A 24 4.41 -29.16 -12.39
C ILE A 24 5.54 -28.34 -11.79
N LEU A 25 5.32 -27.03 -11.64
CA LEU A 25 6.25 -26.11 -11.01
C LEU A 25 5.50 -25.39 -9.90
N GLY A 26 5.91 -25.58 -8.64
CA GLY A 26 5.17 -24.97 -7.53
C GLY A 26 5.81 -25.20 -6.17
N ASN A 27 5.08 -24.78 -5.14
CA ASN A 27 5.48 -24.94 -3.75
C ASN A 27 5.16 -26.36 -3.22
N ARG A 28 5.49 -26.60 -1.96
CA ARG A 28 5.21 -27.89 -1.27
C ARG A 28 3.74 -28.27 -1.34
N ALA A 29 2.83 -27.32 -1.14
CA ALA A 29 1.40 -27.61 -1.16
C ALA A 29 0.95 -28.17 -2.51
N MET A 30 1.44 -27.59 -3.62
CA MET A 30 1.15 -28.12 -4.95
C MET A 30 1.67 -29.52 -5.15
N MET A 31 2.90 -29.82 -4.69
CA MET A 31 3.45 -31.18 -4.79
C MET A 31 2.62 -32.19 -4.01
N MET A 32 2.16 -31.83 -2.83
CA MET A 32 1.30 -32.68 -1.99
C MET A 32 -0.06 -32.95 -2.65
N ASP A 33 -0.70 -31.94 -3.24
CA ASP A 33 -1.98 -32.09 -3.94
C ASP A 33 -1.89 -33.11 -5.08
N TYR A 34 -0.73 -33.19 -5.75
CA TYR A 34 -0.48 -34.15 -6.83
C TYR A 34 0.21 -35.44 -6.38
N GLY A 35 0.30 -35.70 -5.07
CA GLY A 35 0.88 -36.91 -4.52
C GLY A 35 2.39 -37.07 -4.78
N ILE A 36 3.10 -35.97 -5.04
CA ILE A 36 4.53 -36.00 -5.35
C ILE A 36 5.32 -35.93 -4.03
N LYS A 37 6.17 -36.90 -3.80
CA LYS A 37 7.04 -36.93 -2.60
C LYS A 37 8.11 -35.85 -2.72
N VAL A 38 8.16 -34.97 -1.71
CA VAL A 38 9.18 -33.91 -1.57
C VAL A 38 10.00 -34.15 -0.30
N PRO A 39 11.19 -33.56 -0.15
CA PRO A 39 12.00 -33.64 1.05
C PRO A 39 11.24 -33.24 2.33
N SER A 40 11.76 -33.60 3.49
CA SER A 40 11.13 -33.22 4.78
C SER A 40 11.03 -31.72 4.97
N GLN A 41 10.09 -31.28 5.77
CA GLN A 41 9.94 -29.84 6.05
C GLN A 41 11.18 -29.26 6.76
N GLU A 42 11.83 -30.05 7.61
CA GLU A 42 13.08 -29.66 8.28
C GLU A 42 14.21 -29.40 7.27
N TYR A 43 14.33 -30.26 6.25
CA TYR A 43 15.28 -30.09 5.17
C TYR A 43 14.97 -28.80 4.39
N GLU A 44 13.73 -28.51 4.10
CA GLU A 44 13.28 -27.31 3.41
C GLU A 44 13.58 -26.04 4.23
N GLN A 45 13.29 -26.05 5.54
CA GLN A 45 13.56 -24.93 6.44
C GLN A 45 15.02 -24.50 6.44
N HIS A 46 15.95 -25.43 6.33
CA HIS A 46 17.37 -25.11 6.25
C HIS A 46 17.72 -24.21 5.05
N TYR A 47 16.95 -24.29 3.96
CA TYR A 47 17.17 -23.51 2.75
C TYR A 47 16.28 -22.26 2.62
N THR A 48 15.29 -22.10 3.49
CA THR A 48 14.32 -20.97 3.41
C THR A 48 14.72 -19.76 4.24
N LEU A 49 15.87 -19.77 4.89
CA LEU A 49 16.40 -18.62 5.63
C LEU A 49 16.59 -17.40 4.71
N ASN A 50 16.46 -16.19 5.28
CA ASN A 50 16.73 -14.92 4.59
C ASN A 50 15.86 -14.68 3.35
N GLN A 51 14.53 -14.74 3.50
CA GLN A 51 13.57 -14.43 2.42
C GLN A 51 13.65 -15.36 1.20
N ARG A 52 14.25 -16.52 1.37
CA ARG A 52 14.33 -17.52 0.31
C ARG A 52 13.07 -18.38 0.32
N ARG A 53 12.67 -18.82 -0.87
CA ARG A 53 11.55 -19.73 -1.08
C ARG A 53 12.03 -20.95 -1.85
N ILE A 54 11.38 -22.07 -1.61
CA ILE A 54 11.62 -23.29 -2.36
C ILE A 54 10.54 -23.46 -3.41
N VAL A 55 10.97 -23.74 -4.62
CA VAL A 55 10.12 -24.12 -5.74
C VAL A 55 10.53 -25.50 -6.21
N TYR A 56 9.56 -26.37 -6.31
CA TYR A 56 9.75 -27.73 -6.80
C TYR A 56 9.33 -27.82 -8.26
N MET A 57 10.06 -28.64 -9.01
CA MET A 57 9.68 -29.04 -10.35
C MET A 57 9.49 -30.56 -10.37
N ALA A 58 8.35 -31.00 -10.86
CA ALA A 58 8.07 -32.41 -11.05
C ALA A 58 7.71 -32.68 -12.52
N VAL A 59 8.14 -33.81 -13.02
CA VAL A 59 7.89 -34.29 -14.37
C VAL A 59 7.32 -35.69 -14.31
N ALA A 60 6.24 -35.96 -15.03
CA ALA A 60 5.56 -37.25 -15.06
C ALA A 60 5.29 -37.84 -13.65
N GLY A 61 4.92 -36.97 -12.69
CA GLY A 61 4.58 -37.38 -11.31
C GLY A 61 5.77 -37.67 -10.40
N LYS A 62 7.00 -37.39 -10.83
CA LYS A 62 8.21 -37.57 -10.02
C LYS A 62 8.90 -36.23 -9.79
N LEU A 63 9.40 -36.01 -8.58
CA LEU A 63 10.23 -34.84 -8.28
C LEU A 63 11.50 -34.86 -9.14
N TYR A 64 11.71 -33.78 -9.90
CA TYR A 64 12.85 -33.65 -10.81
C TYR A 64 13.89 -32.68 -10.24
N ALA A 65 13.47 -31.54 -9.72
CA ALA A 65 14.35 -30.52 -9.20
C ALA A 65 13.72 -29.72 -8.05
N MET A 66 14.59 -29.15 -7.23
CA MET A 66 14.27 -28.19 -6.17
C MET A 66 15.10 -26.94 -6.41
N PHE A 67 14.42 -25.81 -6.55
CA PHE A 67 15.03 -24.51 -6.76
C PHE A 67 14.91 -23.68 -5.50
N ARG A 68 15.99 -23.01 -5.14
CA ARG A 68 16.00 -22.01 -4.08
C ARG A 68 15.97 -20.63 -4.71
N ILE A 69 14.87 -19.91 -4.53
CA ILE A 69 14.66 -18.57 -5.05
C ILE A 69 14.94 -17.56 -3.94
N ALA A 70 15.73 -16.54 -4.23
CA ALA A 70 15.95 -15.41 -3.35
C ALA A 70 15.25 -14.18 -3.92
N TYR A 71 14.46 -13.52 -3.09
CA TYR A 71 13.81 -12.27 -3.43
C TYR A 71 14.68 -11.11 -2.96
N GLN A 72 14.85 -10.13 -3.82
CA GLN A 72 15.56 -8.88 -3.49
C GLN A 72 14.62 -7.71 -3.70
N SER A 73 14.52 -6.86 -2.69
CA SER A 73 13.78 -5.61 -2.79
C SER A 73 14.62 -4.52 -3.46
N ASP A 74 13.98 -3.68 -4.26
CA ASP A 74 14.60 -2.43 -4.70
C ASP A 74 14.50 -1.40 -3.55
N PRO A 75 15.63 -0.87 -3.05
CA PRO A 75 15.64 0.12 -1.97
C PRO A 75 14.84 1.38 -2.30
N LYS A 76 14.74 1.74 -3.58
CA LYS A 76 13.95 2.90 -4.02
C LYS A 76 12.46 2.64 -3.85
N ILE A 77 12.00 1.45 -4.23
CA ILE A 77 10.60 1.02 -4.04
C ILE A 77 10.30 0.90 -2.54
N ALA A 78 11.22 0.39 -1.74
CA ALA A 78 11.05 0.30 -0.28
C ALA A 78 10.81 1.68 0.34
N ALA A 79 11.62 2.68 -0.02
CA ALA A 79 11.44 4.05 0.45
C ALA A 79 10.12 4.67 -0.01
N ASP A 80 9.71 4.43 -1.25
CA ASP A 80 8.45 4.91 -1.80
C ASP A 80 7.24 4.26 -1.10
N LEU A 81 7.29 2.96 -0.79
CA LEU A 81 6.25 2.25 -0.04
C LEU A 81 6.13 2.74 1.41
N GLU A 82 7.27 3.06 2.05
CA GLU A 82 7.25 3.66 3.39
C GLU A 82 6.56 5.03 3.38
N LEU A 83 6.78 5.85 2.34
CA LEU A 83 6.07 7.11 2.18
C LEU A 83 4.55 6.91 2.05
N VAL A 84 4.11 5.95 1.25
CA VAL A 84 2.68 5.58 1.13
C VAL A 84 2.12 5.19 2.49
N HIS A 85 2.82 4.32 3.21
CA HIS A 85 2.36 3.88 4.54
C HIS A 85 2.21 5.05 5.53
N ARG A 86 3.14 6.01 5.54
CA ARG A 86 3.07 7.21 6.41
C ARG A 86 1.86 8.08 6.14
N THR A 87 1.26 8.02 4.95
CA THR A 87 0.01 8.74 4.65
C THR A 87 -1.24 8.05 5.20
N GLY A 88 -1.09 6.88 5.85
CA GLY A 88 -2.19 6.07 6.35
C GLY A 88 -2.90 5.24 5.28
N MET A 89 -2.34 5.15 4.09
CA MET A 89 -2.87 4.30 3.03
C MET A 89 -2.52 2.83 3.29
N TYR A 90 -3.47 1.95 3.00
CA TYR A 90 -3.30 0.51 3.07
C TYR A 90 -2.90 -0.04 1.71
N LEU A 91 -1.89 -0.92 1.69
CA LEU A 91 -1.38 -1.48 0.45
C LEU A 91 -2.07 -2.82 0.16
N VAL A 92 -2.75 -2.90 -0.98
CA VAL A 92 -3.30 -4.15 -1.51
C VAL A 92 -2.49 -4.53 -2.74
N VAL A 93 -1.89 -5.71 -2.72
CA VAL A 93 -1.02 -6.21 -3.79
C VAL A 93 -1.71 -7.37 -4.50
N ASP A 94 -1.87 -7.23 -5.79
CA ASP A 94 -2.24 -8.29 -6.70
C ASP A 94 -0.96 -8.85 -7.33
N CYS A 95 -0.70 -10.15 -7.14
CA CYS A 95 0.55 -10.75 -7.53
C CYS A 95 0.35 -12.13 -8.14
N ASP A 96 0.85 -12.32 -9.35
CA ASP A 96 0.83 -13.61 -10.05
C ASP A 96 1.85 -14.61 -9.50
N ASP A 97 2.82 -14.17 -8.70
CA ASP A 97 3.80 -15.07 -8.10
C ASP A 97 3.19 -15.83 -6.92
N PHE A 98 3.07 -17.14 -7.06
CA PHE A 98 2.52 -18.03 -6.05
C PHE A 98 3.34 -18.09 -4.74
N ASN A 99 4.55 -17.56 -4.71
CA ASN A 99 5.37 -17.41 -3.50
C ASN A 99 5.20 -16.04 -2.84
N CYS A 100 4.49 -15.11 -3.47
CA CYS A 100 4.23 -13.80 -2.92
C CYS A 100 3.22 -13.92 -1.77
N ASP A 101 3.68 -13.68 -0.57
CA ASP A 101 2.85 -13.62 0.63
C ASP A 101 3.11 -12.31 1.39
N VAL A 102 2.21 -11.99 2.30
CA VAL A 102 2.29 -10.79 3.15
C VAL A 102 3.63 -10.71 3.88
N ARG A 103 4.07 -11.84 4.44
CA ARG A 103 5.30 -11.94 5.21
C ARG A 103 6.55 -11.64 4.38
N LEU A 104 6.57 -12.12 3.13
CA LEU A 104 7.65 -11.83 2.18
C LEU A 104 7.73 -10.33 1.89
N LEU A 105 6.61 -9.69 1.58
CA LEU A 105 6.56 -8.27 1.25
C LEU A 105 6.92 -7.39 2.45
N GLU A 106 6.35 -7.64 3.62
CA GLU A 106 6.66 -6.89 4.83
C GLU A 106 8.15 -6.99 5.18
N THR A 107 8.74 -8.19 5.10
CA THR A 107 10.16 -8.40 5.41
C THR A 107 11.06 -7.81 4.32
N ALA A 108 10.74 -8.00 3.04
CA ALA A 108 11.57 -7.54 1.94
C ALA A 108 11.63 -6.01 1.83
N TYR A 109 10.53 -5.34 2.14
CA TYR A 109 10.42 -3.88 2.03
C TYR A 109 10.48 -3.17 3.39
N GLY A 110 10.63 -3.90 4.49
CA GLY A 110 10.70 -3.30 5.84
C GLY A 110 9.39 -2.63 6.28
N LEU A 111 8.25 -3.13 5.80
CA LEU A 111 6.94 -2.56 6.10
C LEU A 111 6.43 -3.08 7.46
N PRO A 112 5.64 -2.28 8.19
CA PRO A 112 5.02 -2.72 9.43
C PRO A 112 4.06 -3.89 9.22
N THR A 113 3.98 -4.77 10.21
CA THR A 113 3.05 -5.92 10.19
C THR A 113 1.62 -5.45 10.04
N GLY A 114 0.90 -6.04 9.09
CA GLY A 114 -0.49 -5.71 8.80
C GLY A 114 -0.70 -4.49 7.92
N SER A 115 0.36 -3.92 7.33
CA SER A 115 0.27 -2.78 6.39
C SER A 115 0.00 -3.20 4.95
N VAL A 116 0.14 -4.50 4.66
CA VAL A 116 -0.01 -5.05 3.31
C VAL A 116 -1.01 -6.19 3.30
N LYS A 117 -1.83 -6.26 2.27
CA LYS A 117 -2.65 -7.42 1.93
C LYS A 117 -2.26 -7.93 0.55
N VAL A 118 -2.05 -9.23 0.42
CA VAL A 118 -1.90 -9.89 -0.88
C VAL A 118 -3.23 -10.54 -1.22
N LEU A 119 -3.75 -10.27 -2.42
CA LEU A 119 -5.00 -10.85 -2.88
C LEU A 119 -4.82 -12.33 -3.19
N SER A 120 -5.76 -13.15 -2.71
CA SER A 120 -5.90 -14.53 -3.14
C SER A 120 -6.57 -14.60 -4.52
N GLY A 121 -6.45 -15.73 -5.21
CA GLY A 121 -7.09 -15.90 -6.52
C GLY A 121 -8.60 -15.63 -6.51
N ALA A 122 -9.32 -16.05 -5.46
CA ALA A 122 -10.74 -15.77 -5.31
C ALA A 122 -11.03 -14.27 -5.05
N GLU A 123 -10.18 -13.59 -4.31
CA GLU A 123 -10.29 -12.15 -4.07
C GLU A 123 -9.96 -11.34 -5.33
N HIS A 124 -8.99 -11.79 -6.13
CA HIS A 124 -8.68 -11.19 -7.42
C HIS A 124 -9.91 -11.20 -8.35
N GLU A 125 -10.59 -12.35 -8.47
CA GLU A 125 -11.81 -12.47 -9.26
C GLU A 125 -12.95 -11.57 -8.74
N ALA A 126 -13.02 -11.31 -7.44
CA ALA A 126 -14.01 -10.44 -6.83
C ALA A 126 -13.68 -8.94 -7.00
N VAL A 127 -12.39 -8.58 -6.94
CA VAL A 127 -11.94 -7.18 -7.03
C VAL A 127 -11.97 -6.65 -8.46
N ALA A 128 -11.62 -7.47 -9.46
CA ALA A 128 -11.58 -7.06 -10.86
C ALA A 128 -12.91 -6.42 -11.36
N PRO A 129 -14.09 -7.05 -11.17
CA PRO A 129 -15.35 -6.41 -11.53
C PRO A 129 -15.70 -5.21 -10.64
N ALA A 130 -15.34 -5.22 -9.35
CA ALA A 130 -15.61 -4.10 -8.45
C ALA A 130 -14.83 -2.84 -8.88
N VAL A 131 -13.60 -2.98 -9.34
CA VAL A 131 -12.81 -1.86 -9.88
C VAL A 131 -13.41 -1.32 -11.16
N ALA A 132 -13.97 -2.19 -12.02
CA ALA A 132 -14.66 -1.77 -13.26
C ALA A 132 -15.96 -0.98 -13.00
N TRP A 133 -16.57 -1.12 -11.82
CA TRP A 133 -17.78 -0.41 -11.40
C TRP A 133 -17.50 0.84 -10.55
N LEU A 134 -16.24 1.16 -10.29
CA LEU A 134 -15.95 2.45 -9.66
C LEU A 134 -16.48 3.55 -10.58
N PRO A 135 -17.35 4.43 -10.07
CA PRO A 135 -17.81 5.57 -10.86
C PRO A 135 -16.59 6.33 -11.35
N GLU A 136 -16.67 6.88 -12.56
CA GLU A 136 -15.63 7.79 -13.06
C GLU A 136 -15.31 8.76 -11.93
N SER A 137 -14.14 8.55 -11.31
CA SER A 137 -13.79 9.27 -10.09
C SER A 137 -13.74 10.76 -10.42
N GLU A 138 -14.28 11.60 -9.56
CA GLU A 138 -14.20 13.06 -9.68
C GLU A 138 -12.75 13.57 -9.68
N GLY A 139 -11.76 12.67 -9.51
CA GLY A 139 -10.34 12.96 -9.52
C GLY A 139 -9.56 12.04 -10.45
N SER A 140 -8.69 12.63 -11.26
CA SER A 140 -7.70 11.92 -12.06
C SER A 140 -6.30 12.35 -11.65
N MET A 141 -5.36 11.41 -11.68
CA MET A 141 -3.96 11.71 -11.41
C MET A 141 -3.11 11.39 -12.63
N LEU A 142 -2.39 12.39 -13.13
CA LEU A 142 -1.40 12.22 -14.18
C LEU A 142 -0.04 11.92 -13.55
N HIS A 143 0.60 10.83 -13.98
CA HIS A 143 1.94 10.46 -13.53
C HIS A 143 2.85 10.12 -14.71
N LEU A 144 4.17 10.20 -14.51
CA LEU A 144 5.20 10.01 -15.56
C LEU A 144 5.47 8.53 -15.89
N GLY A 145 4.57 7.61 -15.58
CA GLY A 145 4.74 6.18 -15.85
C GLY A 145 5.72 5.46 -14.93
N SER A 146 6.29 6.12 -13.93
CA SER A 146 7.16 5.52 -12.91
C SER A 146 6.41 5.35 -11.58
N PHE A 147 6.74 4.27 -10.84
CA PHE A 147 6.17 4.01 -9.52
C PHE A 147 6.39 5.21 -8.57
N ARG A 148 7.58 5.79 -8.59
CA ARG A 148 7.92 6.96 -7.77
C ARG A 148 7.04 8.19 -8.08
N SER A 149 6.71 8.44 -9.36
CA SER A 149 5.84 9.57 -9.70
C SER A 149 4.39 9.34 -9.26
N LEU A 150 3.92 8.07 -9.32
CA LEU A 150 2.63 7.67 -8.78
C LEU A 150 2.58 7.92 -7.27
N VAL A 151 3.57 7.42 -6.53
CA VAL A 151 3.68 7.60 -5.08
C VAL A 151 3.76 9.08 -4.71
N GLY A 152 4.57 9.86 -5.43
CA GLY A 152 4.66 11.31 -5.22
C GLY A 152 3.30 12.01 -5.35
N GLY A 153 2.52 11.65 -6.36
CA GLY A 153 1.16 12.16 -6.55
C GLY A 153 0.21 11.76 -5.42
N LEU A 154 0.24 10.49 -5.01
CA LEU A 154 -0.58 9.99 -3.90
C LEU A 154 -0.26 10.69 -2.57
N VAL A 155 1.02 10.84 -2.25
CA VAL A 155 1.48 11.54 -1.03
C VAL A 155 1.07 13.01 -1.06
N ALA A 156 1.20 13.67 -2.22
CA ALA A 156 0.77 15.06 -2.39
C ALA A 156 -0.75 15.20 -2.21
N ALA A 157 -1.55 14.31 -2.80
CA ALA A 157 -3.01 14.31 -2.66
C ALA A 157 -3.43 14.07 -1.21
N ALA A 158 -2.82 13.10 -0.52
CA ALA A 158 -3.08 12.84 0.89
C ALA A 158 -2.71 14.04 1.77
N GLY A 159 -1.56 14.69 1.48
CA GLY A 159 -1.14 15.91 2.17
C GLY A 159 -2.09 17.08 1.95
N ALA A 160 -2.62 17.25 0.75
CA ALA A 160 -3.62 18.27 0.43
C ALA A 160 -4.94 18.04 1.19
N ALA A 161 -5.44 16.79 1.19
CA ALA A 161 -6.67 16.43 1.91
C ALA A 161 -6.54 16.64 3.43
N GLN A 162 -5.38 16.34 4.01
CA GLN A 162 -5.11 16.65 5.42
C GLN A 162 -5.04 18.16 5.66
N GLY A 163 -4.34 18.89 4.76
CA GLY A 163 -4.23 20.36 4.83
C GLY A 163 -5.60 21.04 4.82
N GLU A 164 -6.53 20.58 4.00
CA GLU A 164 -7.90 21.08 3.94
C GLU A 164 -8.62 20.90 5.29
N LYS A 165 -8.54 19.73 5.90
CA LYS A 165 -9.12 19.48 7.23
C LYS A 165 -8.55 20.43 8.30
N TYR A 166 -7.24 20.60 8.34
CA TYR A 166 -6.60 21.50 9.29
C TYR A 166 -6.98 22.96 9.04
N ALA A 167 -7.07 23.38 7.77
CA ALA A 167 -7.55 24.72 7.45
C ALA A 167 -8.99 24.94 7.93
N ALA A 168 -9.88 23.96 7.74
CA ALA A 168 -11.26 24.02 8.22
C ALA A 168 -11.32 24.13 9.76
N TYR A 169 -10.53 23.36 10.48
CA TYR A 169 -10.44 23.46 11.95
C TYR A 169 -9.91 24.82 12.40
N ALA A 170 -8.85 25.34 11.76
CA ALA A 170 -8.28 26.64 12.09
C ALA A 170 -9.29 27.78 11.83
N LEU A 171 -10.03 27.71 10.72
CA LEU A 171 -11.11 28.67 10.42
C LEU A 171 -12.22 28.61 11.46
N THR A 172 -12.68 27.41 11.81
CA THR A 172 -13.74 27.23 12.82
C THR A 172 -13.29 27.80 14.17
N LEU A 173 -12.06 27.50 14.58
CA LEU A 173 -11.49 28.02 15.83
C LEU A 173 -11.37 29.55 15.79
N SER A 174 -10.95 30.11 14.65
CA SER A 174 -10.86 31.55 14.41
C SER A 174 -12.20 32.25 14.60
N VAL A 175 -13.27 31.68 14.03
CA VAL A 175 -14.63 32.22 14.17
C VAL A 175 -15.11 32.16 15.62
N LEU A 176 -14.91 31.02 16.30
CA LEU A 176 -15.30 30.86 17.70
C LEU A 176 -14.54 31.86 18.62
N ALA A 177 -13.22 31.98 18.43
CA ALA A 177 -12.39 32.92 19.19
C ALA A 177 -12.81 34.38 18.93
N SER A 178 -13.05 34.73 17.66
CA SER A 178 -13.52 36.08 17.30
C SER A 178 -14.86 36.40 17.91
N THR A 179 -15.79 35.45 17.89
CA THR A 179 -17.11 35.60 18.51
C THR A 179 -16.99 35.77 20.05
N ALA A 180 -16.19 34.96 20.71
CA ALA A 180 -15.94 35.04 22.15
C ALA A 180 -15.34 36.40 22.57
N VAL A 181 -14.33 36.85 21.81
CA VAL A 181 -13.72 38.18 22.03
C VAL A 181 -14.75 39.28 21.81
N GLY A 182 -15.57 39.21 20.76
CA GLY A 182 -16.64 40.16 20.48
C GLY A 182 -17.66 40.27 21.63
N VAL A 183 -18.13 39.11 22.13
CA VAL A 183 -19.05 39.06 23.27
C VAL A 183 -18.42 39.66 24.52
N LEU A 184 -17.19 39.27 24.82
CA LEU A 184 -16.47 39.81 25.98
C LEU A 184 -16.31 41.31 25.91
N MET A 185 -15.92 41.85 24.76
CA MET A 185 -15.77 43.29 24.53
C MET A 185 -17.10 44.03 24.64
N THR A 186 -18.21 43.43 24.18
CA THR A 186 -19.56 43.98 24.34
C THR A 186 -19.93 44.08 25.81
N LEU A 187 -19.70 43.03 26.59
CA LEU A 187 -20.01 42.97 28.02
C LEU A 187 -19.17 43.95 28.86
N THR A 188 -17.95 44.20 28.46
CA THR A 188 -17.03 45.11 29.20
C THR A 188 -17.09 46.56 28.70
N GLY A 189 -17.91 46.87 27.70
CA GLY A 189 -17.96 48.20 27.09
C GLY A 189 -16.72 48.59 26.27
N GLY A 190 -15.82 47.62 26.02
CA GLY A 190 -14.51 47.85 25.36
C GLY A 190 -14.56 48.02 23.86
N ILE A 191 -15.69 47.74 23.18
CA ILE A 191 -15.81 47.82 21.72
C ILE A 191 -15.51 49.24 21.19
N VAL A 192 -15.91 50.27 21.93
CA VAL A 192 -15.71 51.66 21.50
C VAL A 192 -14.23 52.10 21.52
N ALA A 193 -13.38 51.36 22.24
CA ALA A 193 -11.98 51.66 22.42
C ALA A 193 -11.03 50.87 21.53
N LEU A 194 -11.51 49.94 20.67
CA LEU A 194 -10.65 49.14 19.80
C LEU A 194 -10.18 49.94 18.58
N PRO A 195 -8.89 50.24 18.47
CA PRO A 195 -8.36 50.88 17.28
C PRO A 195 -8.46 49.93 16.09
N LEU A 196 -8.78 50.45 14.90
CA LEU A 196 -8.90 49.68 13.64
C LEU A 196 -7.67 48.80 13.42
N ILE A 197 -6.49 49.32 13.76
CA ILE A 197 -5.20 48.59 13.60
C ILE A 197 -5.17 47.30 14.46
N GLY A 198 -5.81 47.28 15.65
CA GLY A 198 -5.89 46.09 16.48
C GLY A 198 -6.72 44.96 15.84
N ILE A 199 -7.82 45.33 15.18
CA ILE A 199 -8.66 44.40 14.45
C ILE A 199 -7.88 43.79 13.25
N VAL A 200 -7.18 44.62 12.51
CA VAL A 200 -6.36 44.19 11.35
C VAL A 200 -5.23 43.25 11.81
N LEU A 201 -4.52 43.59 12.88
CA LEU A 201 -3.46 42.73 13.44
C LEU A 201 -4.00 41.38 13.94
N TYR A 202 -5.16 41.38 14.58
CA TYR A 202 -5.83 40.15 15.01
C TYR A 202 -6.18 39.24 13.83
N GLN A 203 -6.76 39.79 12.75
CA GLN A 203 -7.08 39.03 11.55
C GLN A 203 -5.82 38.54 10.82
N ALA A 204 -4.78 39.35 10.78
CA ALA A 204 -3.49 38.94 10.20
C ALA A 204 -2.87 37.78 10.99
N ALA A 205 -2.95 37.79 12.33
CA ALA A 205 -2.46 36.69 13.15
C ALA A 205 -3.21 35.36 12.86
N TRP A 206 -4.54 35.42 12.73
CA TRP A 206 -5.32 34.24 12.37
C TRP A 206 -5.01 33.74 10.94
N LEU A 207 -4.79 34.63 9.99
CA LEU A 207 -4.37 34.27 8.64
C LEU A 207 -3.04 33.51 8.65
N VAL A 208 -2.07 34.02 9.41
CA VAL A 208 -0.76 33.34 9.57
C VAL A 208 -0.95 31.96 10.21
N ILE A 209 -1.72 31.86 11.28
CA ILE A 209 -2.01 30.56 11.94
C ILE A 209 -2.64 29.59 10.94
N THR A 210 -3.65 30.02 10.19
CA THR A 210 -4.35 29.17 9.21
C THR A 210 -3.41 28.67 8.10
N LEU A 211 -2.47 29.52 7.64
CA LEU A 211 -1.51 29.15 6.60
C LEU A 211 -0.39 28.22 7.10
N PHE A 212 0.11 28.44 8.30
CA PHE A 212 1.27 27.70 8.82
C PHE A 212 0.92 26.50 9.69
N PHE A 213 -0.28 26.43 10.26
CA PHE A 213 -0.69 25.31 11.10
C PHE A 213 -0.60 23.93 10.40
N PRO A 214 -1.01 23.78 9.14
CA PRO A 214 -0.84 22.52 8.42
C PRO A 214 0.62 22.13 8.17
N LEU A 215 1.55 23.10 8.15
CA LEU A 215 2.97 22.87 7.94
C LEU A 215 3.71 22.43 9.22
N MET A 216 3.18 22.77 10.39
CA MET A 216 3.78 22.42 11.68
C MET A 216 3.50 20.96 12.11
N GLN A 217 2.58 20.28 11.41
CA GLN A 217 2.19 18.89 11.72
C GLN A 217 2.74 17.86 10.70
N ARG A 218 3.63 18.29 9.83
CA ARG A 218 4.41 17.40 8.96
C ARG A 218 5.70 17.00 9.66
#